data_301034a85a8c3c0280fee8dc3fd00da3
#
_entry.id   301034a85a8c3c0280fee8dc3fd00da3
#
_cell.length_a   1.000
_cell.length_b   1.000
_cell.length_c   1.000
_cell.angle_alpha   90.00
_cell.angle_beta   90.00
_cell.angle_gamma   90.00
#
_symmetry.space_group_name_H-M   'P 1'
#
loop_
_entity.id
_entity.type
_entity.pdbx_description
1 polymer ?
#
loop_
_entity_poly.entity_id
_entity_poly.type
_entity_poly.pdbx_seq_one_letter_code
_entity_poly.pdbx_strand_id
1 'polypeptide(L)'
;MVVAAILERDGRMLIGQRRPGGSHALKWEFPGGKVESGESPEEAIIRELHEELAIEASGVQEIHRYEYAYEGKRPLLLVFLRVLTFTGEPVNQAFAKIAWARPTDFARYDFLNGDRDFLIWLAASGLSRTA
;
A
#
# COMPACT_ATOMS: atom_id res chain seq x y z
N MET A 1 10.90 -9.23 -1.46
CA MET A 1 9.82 -8.84 -0.56
C MET A 1 9.37 -7.42 -0.88
N VAL A 2 8.09 -7.22 -0.98
CA VAL A 2 7.48 -5.92 -1.26
C VAL A 2 6.53 -5.60 -0.12
N VAL A 3 6.60 -4.37 0.40
CA VAL A 3 5.73 -3.90 1.48
C VAL A 3 4.72 -2.89 0.96
N ALA A 4 3.53 -2.91 1.53
CA ALA A 4 2.46 -1.97 1.21
C ALA A 4 1.86 -1.44 2.51
N ALA A 5 1.56 -0.14 2.54
CA ALA A 5 1.09 0.54 3.73
C ALA A 5 -0.41 0.77 3.70
N ILE A 6 -1.06 0.47 4.80
CA ILE A 6 -2.46 0.81 5.02
C ILE A 6 -2.51 2.02 5.94
N LEU A 7 -2.68 3.19 5.32
CA LEU A 7 -2.83 4.48 5.99
C LEU A 7 -4.31 4.80 6.03
N GLU A 8 -4.86 4.92 7.23
CA GLU A 8 -6.30 5.17 7.40
C GLU A 8 -6.56 6.51 8.05
N ARG A 9 -7.52 7.24 7.54
CA ARG A 9 -7.97 8.52 8.11
C ARG A 9 -9.45 8.71 7.76
N ASP A 10 -10.28 8.90 8.78
CA ASP A 10 -11.72 9.15 8.61
C ASP A 10 -12.43 8.08 7.78
N GLY A 11 -12.08 6.81 8.00
CA GLY A 11 -12.70 5.68 7.30
C GLY A 11 -12.22 5.50 5.85
N ARG A 12 -11.18 6.23 5.45
CA ARG A 12 -10.60 6.14 4.12
C ARG A 12 -9.16 5.69 4.19
N MET A 13 -8.71 5.05 3.12
CA MET A 13 -7.33 4.58 3.01
C MET A 13 -6.65 5.29 1.85
N LEU A 14 -5.37 5.62 2.02
CA LEU A 14 -4.60 6.30 0.99
C LEU A 14 -4.14 5.31 -0.07
N ILE A 15 -4.47 5.60 -1.32
CA ILE A 15 -4.05 4.81 -2.47
C ILE A 15 -3.38 5.72 -3.49
N GLY A 16 -2.49 5.16 -4.31
CA GLY A 16 -1.77 5.89 -5.34
C GLY A 16 -1.91 5.22 -6.69
N GLN A 17 -1.97 6.03 -7.73
CA GLN A 17 -2.00 5.56 -9.11
C GLN A 17 -0.60 5.61 -9.70
N ARG A 18 -0.14 4.48 -10.24
CA ARG A 18 1.16 4.40 -10.88
C ARG A 18 1.23 5.30 -12.11
N ARG A 19 2.40 5.89 -12.33
CA ARG A 19 2.60 6.81 -13.45
C ARG A 19 2.51 6.07 -14.79
N PRO A 20 2.14 6.77 -15.87
CA PRO A 20 2.19 6.18 -17.20
C PRO A 20 3.63 5.92 -17.62
N GLY A 21 3.84 4.97 -18.53
CA GLY A 21 5.15 4.67 -19.09
C GLY A 21 6.00 3.66 -18.34
N GLY A 22 5.63 3.29 -17.12
CA GLY A 22 6.31 2.26 -16.33
C GLY A 22 5.57 0.93 -16.37
N SER A 23 6.05 -0.01 -15.55
CA SER A 23 5.35 -1.28 -15.38
C SER A 23 4.02 -1.06 -14.67
N HIS A 24 3.00 -1.80 -15.09
CA HIS A 24 1.65 -1.69 -14.52
C HIS A 24 1.12 -0.26 -14.52
N ALA A 25 1.35 0.47 -15.63
CA ALA A 25 0.97 1.87 -15.77
C ALA A 25 -0.50 2.11 -15.42
N LEU A 26 -0.75 3.19 -14.68
CA LEU A 26 -2.09 3.67 -14.29
C LEU A 26 -2.87 2.74 -13.36
N LYS A 27 -2.29 1.64 -12.90
CA LYS A 27 -2.90 0.81 -11.87
C LYS A 27 -2.82 1.51 -10.52
N TRP A 28 -3.81 1.24 -9.68
CA TRP A 28 -3.83 1.76 -8.31
C TRP A 28 -3.21 0.75 -7.36
N GLU A 29 -2.62 1.24 -6.29
CA GLU A 29 -1.94 0.42 -5.28
C GLU A 29 -1.89 1.15 -3.95
N PHE A 30 -1.59 0.40 -2.89
CA PHE A 30 -1.21 1.02 -1.62
C PHE A 30 0.24 1.49 -1.71
N PRO A 31 0.60 2.61 -1.05
CA PRO A 31 1.99 3.08 -1.04
C PRO A 31 2.94 2.03 -0.48
N GLY A 32 4.14 1.96 -1.00
CA GLY A 32 5.16 1.03 -0.53
C GLY A 32 6.20 0.76 -1.59
N GLY A 33 6.91 -0.34 -1.46
CA GLY A 33 7.95 -0.70 -2.40
C GLY A 33 8.77 -1.89 -1.93
N LYS A 34 9.92 -2.07 -2.56
CA LYS A 34 10.81 -3.20 -2.27
C LYS A 34 11.53 -3.01 -0.95
N VAL A 35 11.65 -4.10 -0.20
CA VAL A 35 12.49 -4.14 0.99
C VAL A 35 13.95 -4.26 0.55
N GLU A 36 14.79 -3.38 1.07
CA GLU A 36 16.21 -3.38 0.77
C GLU A 36 16.96 -4.36 1.66
N SER A 37 18.17 -4.74 1.22
CA SER A 37 19.01 -5.64 2.01
C SER A 37 19.28 -5.06 3.39
N GLY A 38 19.06 -5.88 4.42
CA GLY A 38 19.28 -5.47 5.80
C GLY A 38 18.13 -4.72 6.45
N GLU A 39 17.05 -4.42 5.70
CA GLU A 39 15.86 -3.77 6.25
C GLU A 39 14.85 -4.80 6.73
N SER A 40 14.15 -4.49 7.83
CA SER A 40 12.92 -5.18 8.18
C SER A 40 11.77 -4.62 7.32
N PRO A 41 10.65 -5.35 7.22
CA PRO A 41 9.46 -4.80 6.54
C PRO A 41 9.00 -3.46 7.15
N GLU A 42 9.08 -3.32 8.47
CA GLU A 42 8.69 -2.11 9.17
C GLU A 42 9.60 -0.95 8.80
N GLU A 43 10.91 -1.17 8.77
CA GLU A 43 11.87 -0.14 8.36
C GLU A 43 11.66 0.26 6.90
N ALA A 44 11.39 -0.72 6.03
CA ALA A 44 11.16 -0.47 4.62
C ALA A 44 9.94 0.43 4.40
N ILE A 45 8.84 0.16 5.10
CA ILE A 45 7.62 0.95 4.90
C ILE A 45 7.77 2.37 5.43
N ILE A 46 8.49 2.55 6.54
CA ILE A 46 8.76 3.89 7.07
C ILE A 46 9.57 4.69 6.04
N ARG A 47 10.60 4.08 5.47
CA ARG A 47 11.42 4.72 4.43
C ARG A 47 10.61 5.03 3.18
N GLU A 48 9.83 4.07 2.68
CA GLU A 48 9.04 4.26 1.47
C GLU A 48 8.00 5.38 1.62
N LEU A 49 7.34 5.45 2.77
CA LEU A 49 6.36 6.50 3.03
C LEU A 49 7.01 7.88 3.11
N HIS A 50 8.21 7.96 3.65
CA HIS A 50 8.97 9.20 3.65
C HIS A 50 9.32 9.63 2.21
N GLU A 51 9.80 8.69 1.41
CA GLU A 51 10.19 8.96 0.03
C GLU A 51 9.00 9.31 -0.87
N GLU A 52 7.90 8.58 -0.73
CA GLU A 52 6.75 8.72 -1.64
C GLU A 52 5.76 9.81 -1.24
N LEU A 53 5.62 10.05 0.07
CA LEU A 53 4.55 10.92 0.59
C LEU A 53 5.03 11.97 1.57
N ALA A 54 6.32 12.03 1.87
CA ALA A 54 6.93 13.00 2.81
C ALA A 54 6.31 12.94 4.20
N ILE A 55 5.90 11.77 4.67
CA ILE A 55 5.36 11.58 6.02
C ILE A 55 6.30 10.72 6.86
N GLU A 56 6.22 10.91 8.19
CA GLU A 56 6.97 10.12 9.16
C GLU A 56 6.02 9.16 9.85
N ALA A 57 6.12 7.87 9.50
CA ALA A 57 5.27 6.81 10.06
C ALA A 57 5.89 6.23 11.32
N SER A 58 5.04 5.83 12.25
CA SER A 58 5.44 5.11 13.45
C SER A 58 4.33 4.14 13.85
N GLY A 59 4.65 3.20 14.77
CA GLY A 59 3.66 2.22 15.20
C GLY A 59 3.17 1.35 14.05
N VAL A 60 4.08 0.84 13.25
CA VAL A 60 3.75 0.02 12.08
C VAL A 60 3.54 -1.43 12.49
N GLN A 61 2.47 -2.06 12.00
CA GLN A 61 2.10 -3.42 12.35
C GLN A 61 1.76 -4.23 11.11
N GLU A 62 2.42 -5.38 10.94
CA GLU A 62 2.06 -6.30 9.86
C GLU A 62 0.69 -6.90 10.12
N ILE A 63 -0.19 -6.88 9.11
CA ILE A 63 -1.54 -7.41 9.22
C ILE A 63 -1.83 -8.56 8.28
N HIS A 64 -1.09 -8.69 7.18
CA HIS A 64 -1.32 -9.76 6.21
C HIS A 64 -0.11 -9.94 5.30
N ARG A 65 0.10 -11.16 4.82
CA ARG A 65 1.14 -11.43 3.82
C ARG A 65 0.77 -12.65 2.99
N TYR A 66 1.22 -12.65 1.74
CA TYR A 66 1.10 -13.81 0.85
C TYR A 66 2.07 -13.67 -0.31
N GLU A 67 2.31 -14.77 -1.03
CA GLU A 67 3.10 -14.74 -2.25
C GLU A 67 2.18 -14.52 -3.44
N TYR A 68 2.65 -13.76 -4.40
CA TYR A 68 1.97 -13.55 -5.66
C TYR A 68 2.99 -13.52 -6.80
N ALA A 69 2.66 -14.18 -7.91
CA ALA A 69 3.52 -14.19 -9.09
C ALA A 69 2.78 -13.53 -10.25
N TYR A 70 3.34 -12.43 -10.77
CA TYR A 70 2.89 -11.89 -12.04
C TYR A 70 3.35 -12.80 -13.16
N GLU A 71 2.56 -12.87 -14.24
CA GLU A 71 2.86 -13.77 -15.36
C GLU A 71 4.29 -13.57 -15.87
N GLY A 72 5.04 -14.67 -15.98
CA GLY A 72 6.43 -14.64 -16.44
C GLY A 72 7.44 -14.09 -15.44
N LYS A 73 7.03 -13.82 -14.20
CA LYS A 73 7.90 -13.26 -13.15
C LYS A 73 8.03 -14.23 -11.99
N ARG A 74 9.08 -14.03 -11.20
CA ARG A 74 9.26 -14.78 -9.94
C ARG A 74 8.22 -14.36 -8.93
N PRO A 75 7.80 -15.29 -8.04
CA PRO A 75 6.90 -14.93 -6.95
C PRO A 75 7.49 -13.82 -6.06
N LEU A 76 6.61 -12.92 -5.65
CA LEU A 76 6.93 -11.86 -4.71
C LEU A 76 6.23 -12.14 -3.39
N LEU A 77 6.94 -11.95 -2.29
CA LEU A 77 6.28 -11.95 -0.98
C LEU A 77 5.73 -10.54 -0.76
N LEU A 78 4.41 -10.43 -0.69
CA LEU A 78 3.72 -9.17 -0.45
C LEU A 78 3.34 -9.09 1.02
N VAL A 79 3.79 -8.02 1.69
CA VAL A 79 3.57 -7.80 3.12
C VAL A 79 2.80 -6.51 3.29
N PHE A 80 1.64 -6.59 3.95
CA PHE A 80 0.76 -5.44 4.18
C PHE A 80 0.87 -5.02 5.63
N LEU A 81 1.18 -3.72 5.85
CA LEU A 81 1.42 -3.18 7.18
C LEU A 81 0.47 -2.01 7.44
N ARG A 82 -0.21 -2.08 8.59
CA ARG A 82 -1.03 -0.98 9.06
C ARG A 82 -0.14 0.05 9.76
N VAL A 83 -0.33 1.31 9.41
CA VAL A 83 0.38 2.42 10.04
C VAL A 83 -0.54 3.02 11.10
N LEU A 84 -0.15 2.85 12.37
CA LEU A 84 -0.99 3.30 13.49
C LEU A 84 -0.95 4.82 13.66
N THR A 85 0.22 5.42 13.43
CA THR A 85 0.37 6.87 13.53
C THR A 85 1.35 7.37 12.47
N PHE A 86 1.12 8.60 12.02
CA PHE A 86 2.08 9.30 11.16
C PHE A 86 1.97 10.79 11.38
N THR A 87 3.04 11.51 11.09
CA THR A 87 3.09 12.98 11.17
C THR A 87 3.33 13.55 9.79
N GLY A 88 2.76 14.71 9.54
CA GLY A 88 2.82 15.37 8.24
C GLY A 88 1.59 15.09 7.40
N GLU A 89 1.26 16.00 6.52
CA GLU A 89 0.21 15.80 5.53
C GLU A 89 0.84 15.15 4.31
N PRO A 90 0.28 14.04 3.78
CA PRO A 90 0.86 13.38 2.62
C PRO A 90 1.00 14.32 1.42
N VAL A 91 2.20 14.33 0.84
CA VAL A 91 2.53 15.07 -0.37
C VAL A 91 2.91 14.05 -1.44
N ASN A 92 2.22 14.07 -2.57
CA ASN A 92 2.49 13.13 -3.65
C ASN A 92 3.83 13.40 -4.32
N GLN A 93 4.80 12.52 -4.10
CA GLN A 93 6.14 12.61 -4.67
C GLN A 93 6.45 11.48 -5.66
N ALA A 94 5.53 10.53 -5.84
CA ALA A 94 5.83 9.32 -6.59
C ALA A 94 4.75 8.88 -7.58
N PHE A 95 3.50 9.28 -7.38
CA PHE A 95 2.36 8.74 -8.14
C PHE A 95 1.84 9.74 -9.16
N ALA A 96 1.10 9.24 -10.17
CA ALA A 96 0.33 10.11 -11.05
C ALA A 96 -0.74 10.85 -10.26
N LYS A 97 -1.39 10.15 -9.34
CA LYS A 97 -2.43 10.69 -8.45
C LYS A 97 -2.40 9.94 -7.13
N ILE A 98 -2.85 10.60 -6.07
CA ILE A 98 -3.16 9.94 -4.80
C ILE A 98 -4.61 10.23 -4.45
N ALA A 99 -5.23 9.34 -3.69
CA ALA A 99 -6.61 9.49 -3.26
C ALA A 99 -6.82 8.85 -1.90
N TRP A 100 -7.68 9.46 -1.10
CA TRP A 100 -8.24 8.86 0.10
C TRP A 100 -9.55 8.21 -0.30
N ALA A 101 -9.60 6.89 -0.34
CA ALA A 101 -10.75 6.15 -0.81
C ALA A 101 -11.34 5.25 0.28
N ARG A 102 -12.64 5.14 0.32
CA ARG A 102 -13.29 4.19 1.22
C ARG A 102 -13.10 2.78 0.67
N PRO A 103 -12.87 1.78 1.53
CA PRO A 103 -12.76 0.40 1.05
C PRO A 103 -13.96 -0.05 0.22
N THR A 104 -15.15 0.45 0.53
CA THR A 104 -16.37 0.14 -0.24
C THR A 104 -16.31 0.68 -1.67
N ASP A 105 -15.44 1.63 -1.95
CA ASP A 105 -15.27 2.22 -3.27
C ASP A 105 -14.10 1.63 -4.06
N PHE A 106 -13.37 0.68 -3.48
CA PHE A 106 -12.18 0.11 -4.15
C PHE A 106 -12.51 -0.58 -5.48
N ALA A 107 -13.72 -1.08 -5.65
CA ALA A 107 -14.14 -1.69 -6.92
C ALA A 107 -14.14 -0.69 -8.08
N ARG A 108 -14.12 0.61 -7.80
CA ARG A 108 -14.07 1.67 -8.82
C ARG A 108 -12.64 1.98 -9.29
N TYR A 109 -11.65 1.39 -8.63
CA TYR A 109 -10.24 1.63 -8.93
C TYR A 109 -9.63 0.37 -9.53
N ASP A 110 -8.84 0.55 -10.58
CA ASP A 110 -8.17 -0.57 -11.25
C ASP A 110 -6.88 -0.91 -10.51
N PHE A 111 -7.02 -1.74 -9.47
CA PHE A 111 -5.90 -2.13 -8.63
C PHE A 111 -4.94 -3.09 -9.32
N LEU A 112 -3.66 -3.05 -8.92
CA LEU A 112 -2.69 -4.07 -9.26
C LEU A 112 -3.27 -5.45 -8.95
N ASN A 113 -3.07 -6.40 -9.87
CA ASN A 113 -3.57 -7.75 -9.67
C ASN A 113 -3.05 -8.38 -8.39
N GLY A 114 -1.80 -8.12 -8.03
CA GLY A 114 -1.20 -8.65 -6.80
C GLY A 114 -1.88 -8.18 -5.52
N ASP A 115 -2.56 -7.04 -5.55
CA ASP A 115 -3.23 -6.50 -4.36
C ASP A 115 -4.69 -6.98 -4.23
N ARG A 116 -5.25 -7.61 -5.25
CA ARG A 116 -6.69 -7.96 -5.26
C ARG A 116 -7.05 -8.96 -4.17
N ASP A 117 -6.21 -9.94 -3.90
CA ASP A 117 -6.47 -10.91 -2.83
C ASP A 117 -6.47 -10.23 -1.46
N PHE A 118 -5.60 -9.22 -1.28
CA PHE A 118 -5.61 -8.43 -0.06
C PHE A 118 -6.92 -7.67 0.11
N LEU A 119 -7.48 -7.10 -0.97
CA LEU A 119 -8.75 -6.39 -0.89
C LEU A 119 -9.89 -7.32 -0.45
N ILE A 120 -9.88 -8.56 -0.91
CA ILE A 120 -10.85 -9.57 -0.49
C ILE A 120 -10.68 -9.87 1.00
N TRP A 121 -9.44 -10.10 1.43
CA TRP A 121 -9.14 -10.35 2.84
C TRP A 121 -9.56 -9.16 3.70
N LEU A 122 -9.25 -7.95 3.27
CA LEU A 122 -9.58 -6.71 4.00
C LEU A 122 -11.08 -6.59 4.23
N ALA A 123 -11.88 -6.85 3.20
CA ALA A 123 -13.34 -6.77 3.30
C ALA A 123 -13.90 -7.78 4.30
N ALA A 124 -13.29 -8.97 4.39
CA ALA A 124 -13.73 -10.03 5.30
C ALA A 124 -13.20 -9.84 6.72
N SER A 125 -12.11 -9.10 6.90
CA SER A 125 -11.43 -8.96 8.19
C SER A 125 -12.15 -8.08 9.20
N GLY A 126 -13.02 -7.21 8.73
CA GLY A 126 -13.66 -6.18 9.56
C GLY A 126 -12.77 -4.96 9.83
N LEU A 127 -11.51 -4.97 9.39
CA LEU A 127 -10.59 -3.87 9.61
C LEU A 127 -11.10 -2.57 8.99
N SER A 128 -11.71 -2.66 7.81
CA SER A 128 -12.24 -1.51 7.10
C SER A 128 -13.49 -0.90 7.75
N ARG A 129 -14.01 -1.53 8.80
CA ARG A 129 -15.20 -1.06 9.53
C ARG A 129 -14.85 -0.32 10.82
N THR A 130 -13.59 -0.37 11.23
CA THR A 130 -13.13 0.38 12.40
C THR A 130 -12.77 1.78 11.94
N ALA A 131 -13.64 2.69 12.20
CA ALA A 131 -13.44 4.08 11.86
C ALA A 131 -12.72 4.81 12.98
#